data_548bff2554272d0be68bb20f75418162
#
_entry.id   548bff2554272d0be68bb20f75418162
#
_cell.length_a   1.000
_cell.length_b   1.000
_cell.length_c   1.000
_cell.angle_alpha   90.00
_cell.angle_beta   90.00
_cell.angle_gamma   90.00
#
_symmetry.space_group_name_H-M   'P 1'
#
loop_
_entity.id
_entity.type
_entity.pdbx_description
1 polymer ?
#
loop_
_entity_poly.entity_id
_entity_poly.type
_entity_poly.pdbx_seq_one_letter_code
_entity_poly.pdbx_strand_id
1 'polypeptide(L)'
;MSASADDGDASLPATTPGQAAHTTPERPVPRQRKSDAHSAQVQIQNRRREHLQRHPEYLTSIEHELADPILYERLVKRHQSAAEREAEGRAKGYGRTLEADLVRGETKLADLREAPLSSGSQAPSRPTTTTTGIEETWDQPAESKTHGLELWQAFLTNRFVRGQDEEFDYAAVDGNEEYDGLARMEAEEQWFDEEEPARVDDAKRLEGETGVQDF
;
A
#
# COMPACT_ATOMS: atom_id res chain seq x y z
N MET A 1 -60.07 -19.57 -59.40
CA MET A 1 -60.29 -20.88 -58.79
C MET A 1 -59.72 -20.89 -57.39
N SER A 2 -60.59 -20.88 -56.43
CA SER A 2 -60.62 -21.44 -55.11
C SER A 2 -59.43 -21.06 -54.19
N ALA A 3 -59.54 -20.14 -53.28
CA ALA A 3 -60.14 -20.05 -51.97
C ALA A 3 -59.71 -21.22 -51.05
N SER A 4 -59.00 -20.91 -49.98
CA SER A 4 -59.29 -21.42 -48.66
C SER A 4 -58.53 -20.59 -47.62
N ALA A 5 -59.28 -19.99 -46.73
CA ALA A 5 -58.84 -19.39 -45.49
C ALA A 5 -58.52 -20.51 -44.47
N ASP A 6 -57.53 -20.30 -43.67
CA ASP A 6 -57.40 -21.06 -42.42
C ASP A 6 -57.11 -20.09 -41.28
N ASP A 7 -58.11 -20.01 -40.40
CA ASP A 7 -58.10 -19.26 -39.16
C ASP A 7 -57.25 -20.02 -38.12
N GLY A 8 -56.05 -19.48 -37.80
CA GLY A 8 -55.19 -19.96 -36.75
C GLY A 8 -55.39 -19.13 -35.48
N ASP A 9 -56.18 -19.67 -34.57
CA ASP A 9 -56.39 -19.23 -33.21
C ASP A 9 -55.10 -19.02 -32.44
N ALA A 10 -54.75 -17.77 -32.19
CA ALA A 10 -53.57 -17.36 -31.39
C ALA A 10 -53.95 -17.35 -29.90
N SER A 11 -53.84 -18.50 -29.28
CA SER A 11 -53.93 -18.64 -27.83
C SER A 11 -52.72 -18.02 -27.16
N LEU A 12 -52.91 -16.88 -26.49
CA LEU A 12 -51.90 -16.22 -25.68
C LEU A 12 -51.55 -17.07 -24.43
N PRO A 13 -50.28 -17.34 -24.12
CA PRO A 13 -49.93 -17.99 -22.85
C PRO A 13 -50.10 -17.04 -21.69
N ALA A 14 -50.80 -17.52 -20.67
CA ALA A 14 -51.02 -16.85 -19.39
C ALA A 14 -49.68 -16.51 -18.74
N THR A 15 -49.43 -15.23 -18.46
CA THR A 15 -48.31 -14.74 -17.69
C THR A 15 -48.48 -15.18 -16.22
N THR A 16 -47.73 -16.14 -15.81
CA THR A 16 -47.59 -16.53 -14.39
C THR A 16 -46.85 -15.41 -13.65
N PRO A 17 -47.35 -14.84 -12.55
CA PRO A 17 -46.62 -13.85 -11.76
C PRO A 17 -45.39 -14.51 -11.17
N GLY A 18 -44.21 -14.03 -11.59
CA GLY A 18 -42.91 -14.46 -11.11
C GLY A 18 -42.82 -14.36 -9.59
N GLN A 19 -42.55 -15.49 -8.95
CA GLN A 19 -42.09 -15.53 -7.58
C GLN A 19 -40.82 -14.66 -7.47
N ALA A 20 -40.91 -13.57 -6.72
CA ALA A 20 -39.76 -12.83 -6.29
C ALA A 20 -38.88 -13.79 -5.47
N ALA A 21 -37.76 -14.18 -6.05
CA ALA A 21 -36.72 -14.91 -5.34
C ALA A 21 -36.25 -14.01 -4.19
N HIS A 22 -36.66 -14.38 -2.97
CA HIS A 22 -36.08 -13.82 -1.76
C HIS A 22 -34.61 -14.22 -1.73
N THR A 23 -33.72 -13.36 -2.23
CA THR A 23 -32.30 -13.45 -2.00
C THR A 23 -32.08 -13.30 -0.50
N THR A 24 -31.96 -14.42 0.17
CA THR A 24 -31.53 -14.48 1.56
C THR A 24 -30.17 -13.76 1.60
N PRO A 25 -29.93 -12.73 2.44
CA PRO A 25 -28.65 -12.09 2.52
C PRO A 25 -27.62 -13.14 2.86
N GLU A 26 -26.65 -13.33 1.96
CA GLU A 26 -25.58 -14.29 2.12
C GLU A 26 -24.82 -13.95 3.41
N ARG A 27 -24.90 -14.85 4.39
CA ARG A 27 -24.29 -14.67 5.69
C ARG A 27 -22.79 -14.53 5.48
N PRO A 28 -22.13 -13.46 5.97
CA PRO A 28 -20.70 -13.28 5.76
C PRO A 28 -19.94 -14.48 6.27
N VAL A 29 -19.22 -15.14 5.34
CA VAL A 29 -18.38 -16.29 5.69
C VAL A 29 -17.19 -15.77 6.50
N PRO A 30 -16.95 -16.31 7.70
CA PRO A 30 -15.80 -15.92 8.50
C PRO A 30 -14.50 -16.14 7.70
N ARG A 31 -13.69 -15.10 7.59
CA ARG A 31 -12.38 -15.22 6.94
C ARG A 31 -11.51 -16.22 7.70
N GLN A 32 -10.81 -17.08 6.97
CA GLN A 32 -9.87 -18.01 7.59
C GLN A 32 -8.79 -17.20 8.35
N ARG A 33 -8.46 -17.63 9.56
CA ARG A 33 -7.37 -17.04 10.32
C ARG A 33 -6.08 -17.17 9.54
N LYS A 34 -5.34 -16.08 9.41
CA LYS A 34 -4.00 -16.07 8.81
C LYS A 34 -3.04 -16.85 9.70
N SER A 35 -1.98 -17.43 9.13
CA SER A 35 -0.95 -18.09 9.95
C SER A 35 -0.26 -17.08 10.86
N ASP A 36 0.20 -17.55 12.04
CA ASP A 36 0.89 -16.70 13.01
C ASP A 36 2.14 -16.01 12.40
N ALA A 37 2.86 -16.71 11.53
CA ALA A 37 3.98 -16.14 10.80
C ALA A 37 3.56 -14.98 9.89
N HIS A 38 2.41 -15.09 9.23
CA HIS A 38 1.89 -14.00 8.40
C HIS A 38 1.43 -12.82 9.26
N SER A 39 0.82 -13.07 10.41
CA SER A 39 0.41 -12.03 11.34
C SER A 39 1.62 -11.25 11.88
N ALA A 40 2.68 -11.96 12.27
CA ALA A 40 3.93 -11.35 12.70
C ALA A 40 4.58 -10.50 11.60
N GLN A 41 4.58 -10.99 10.36
CA GLN A 41 5.10 -10.23 9.22
C GLN A 41 4.32 -8.94 8.96
N VAL A 42 2.99 -8.98 9.05
CA VAL A 42 2.14 -7.80 8.91
C VAL A 42 2.41 -6.80 10.05
N GLN A 43 2.59 -7.29 11.28
CA GLN A 43 2.90 -6.44 12.44
C GLN A 43 4.24 -5.69 12.23
N ILE A 44 5.29 -6.39 11.81
CA ILE A 44 6.57 -5.78 11.46
C ILE A 44 6.40 -4.70 10.39
N GLN A 45 5.66 -5.00 9.33
CA GLN A 45 5.40 -4.01 8.26
C GLN A 45 4.62 -2.80 8.76
N ASN A 46 3.68 -2.98 9.69
CA ASN A 46 2.93 -1.88 10.29
C ASN A 46 3.83 -1.00 11.18
N ARG A 47 4.71 -1.60 12.00
CA ARG A 47 5.71 -0.86 12.78
C ARG A 47 6.61 -0.01 11.89
N ARG A 48 7.09 -0.56 10.78
CA ARG A 48 7.91 0.17 9.81
C ARG A 48 7.15 1.32 9.13
N ARG A 49 5.86 1.15 8.82
CA ARG A 49 5.02 2.23 8.30
C ARG A 49 4.83 3.34 9.32
N GLU A 50 4.54 2.97 10.56
CA GLU A 50 4.38 3.93 11.65
C GLU A 50 5.68 4.71 11.91
N HIS A 51 6.83 4.03 11.83
CA HIS A 51 8.13 4.69 11.91
C HIS A 51 8.29 5.77 10.83
N LEU A 52 7.97 5.46 9.57
CA LEU A 52 8.06 6.45 8.48
C LEU A 52 7.09 7.62 8.66
N GLN A 53 5.92 7.40 9.25
CA GLN A 53 4.97 8.48 9.54
C GLN A 53 5.52 9.44 10.60
N ARG A 54 6.23 8.92 11.59
CA ARG A 54 6.88 9.73 12.64
C ARG A 54 8.18 10.39 12.18
N HIS A 55 8.85 9.79 11.17
CA HIS A 55 10.13 10.22 10.64
C HIS A 55 10.07 10.49 9.13
N PRO A 56 9.29 11.48 8.66
CA PRO A 56 9.14 11.79 7.24
C PRO A 56 10.44 12.30 6.60
N GLU A 57 11.39 12.77 7.40
CA GLU A 57 12.72 13.20 6.98
C GLU A 57 13.50 12.08 6.28
N TYR A 58 13.26 10.82 6.65
CA TYR A 58 13.87 9.67 5.98
C TYR A 58 13.56 9.67 4.48
N LEU A 59 12.29 9.87 4.09
CA LEU A 59 11.87 9.83 2.68
C LEU A 59 12.42 11.00 1.84
N THR A 60 12.89 12.06 2.49
CA THR A 60 13.44 13.26 1.83
C THR A 60 14.96 13.27 1.79
N SER A 61 15.61 12.24 2.35
CA SER A 61 17.08 12.15 2.33
C SER A 61 17.61 12.08 0.90
N ILE A 62 18.67 12.86 0.67
CA ILE A 62 19.35 12.96 -0.62
C ILE A 62 20.10 11.66 -0.97
N GLU A 63 20.37 10.83 0.02
CA GLU A 63 21.17 9.61 -0.11
C GLU A 63 20.43 8.49 -0.84
N HIS A 64 19.10 8.50 -0.80
CA HIS A 64 18.26 7.45 -1.40
C HIS A 64 18.33 7.36 -2.94
N GLU A 65 18.97 8.32 -3.63
CA GLU A 65 19.21 8.21 -5.08
C GLU A 65 19.95 6.92 -5.45
N LEU A 66 20.87 6.48 -4.56
CA LEU A 66 21.67 5.26 -4.78
C LEU A 66 20.84 3.96 -4.65
N ALA A 67 19.66 4.04 -4.04
CA ALA A 67 18.75 2.89 -3.93
C ALA A 67 18.28 2.37 -5.30
N ASP A 68 17.95 3.28 -6.22
CA ASP A 68 17.67 3.00 -7.63
C ASP A 68 17.93 4.25 -8.47
N PRO A 69 19.17 4.43 -8.98
CA PRO A 69 19.56 5.64 -9.72
C PRO A 69 18.82 5.82 -11.05
N ILE A 70 18.38 4.72 -11.68
CA ILE A 70 17.65 4.76 -12.94
C ILE A 70 16.21 5.22 -12.71
N LEU A 71 15.55 4.65 -11.70
CA LEU A 71 14.20 5.05 -11.32
C LEU A 71 14.17 6.51 -10.89
N TYR A 72 15.15 6.95 -10.07
CA TYR A 72 15.28 8.33 -9.64
C TYR A 72 15.48 9.30 -10.83
N GLU A 73 16.31 8.93 -11.81
CA GLU A 73 16.49 9.72 -13.04
C GLU A 73 15.16 9.85 -13.79
N ARG A 74 14.43 8.74 -13.93
CA ARG A 74 13.16 8.70 -14.66
C ARG A 74 12.06 9.51 -14.00
N LEU A 75 11.90 9.38 -12.67
CA LEU A 75 10.80 9.99 -11.93
C LEU A 75 11.10 11.43 -11.49
N VAL A 76 12.35 11.73 -11.10
CA VAL A 76 12.70 12.99 -10.46
C VAL A 76 13.56 13.86 -11.37
N LYS A 77 14.78 13.40 -11.76
CA LYS A 77 15.75 14.23 -12.49
C LYS A 77 15.24 14.70 -13.84
N ARG A 78 14.44 13.89 -14.52
CA ARG A 78 13.87 14.24 -15.83
C ARG A 78 12.99 15.50 -15.76
N HIS A 79 12.34 15.73 -14.63
CA HIS A 79 11.42 16.85 -14.40
C HIS A 79 12.05 18.05 -13.69
N GLN A 80 13.34 17.95 -13.33
CA GLN A 80 14.08 19.05 -12.72
C GLN A 80 14.66 20.00 -13.78
N SER A 81 14.68 21.29 -13.46
CA SER A 81 15.41 22.30 -14.23
C SER A 81 16.93 22.13 -14.05
N ALA A 82 17.71 22.75 -14.95
CA ALA A 82 19.16 22.73 -14.85
C ALA A 82 19.67 23.34 -13.52
N ALA A 83 19.05 24.45 -13.08
CA ALA A 83 19.39 25.11 -11.82
C ALA A 83 19.11 24.24 -10.60
N GLU A 84 17.98 23.48 -10.59
CA GLU A 84 17.64 22.56 -9.50
C GLU A 84 18.62 21.39 -9.44
N ARG A 85 18.98 20.81 -10.58
CA ARG A 85 19.99 19.74 -10.64
C ARG A 85 21.35 20.19 -10.12
N GLU A 86 21.75 21.43 -10.46
CA GLU A 86 22.98 22.01 -9.96
C GLU A 86 22.93 22.26 -8.44
N ALA A 87 21.80 22.78 -7.93
CA ALA A 87 21.61 23.00 -6.51
C ALA A 87 21.63 21.67 -5.72
N GLU A 88 20.98 20.64 -6.25
CA GLU A 88 21.00 19.28 -5.69
C GLU A 88 22.43 18.69 -5.70
N GLY A 89 23.16 18.82 -6.81
CA GLY A 89 24.54 18.36 -6.90
C GLY A 89 25.48 19.06 -5.91
N ARG A 90 25.26 20.37 -5.65
CA ARG A 90 26.01 21.09 -4.60
C ARG A 90 25.67 20.61 -3.21
N ALA A 91 24.39 20.31 -2.93
CA ALA A 91 23.94 19.81 -1.64
C ALA A 91 24.48 18.40 -1.34
N LYS A 92 24.50 17.52 -2.34
CA LYS A 92 25.06 16.16 -2.24
C LYS A 92 26.57 16.13 -2.16
N GLY A 93 27.23 17.10 -2.79
CA GLY A 93 28.67 17.12 -3.01
C GLY A 93 29.12 16.32 -4.23
N TYR A 94 30.31 16.65 -4.72
CA TYR A 94 30.85 16.10 -5.97
C TYR A 94 31.04 14.58 -5.93
N GLY A 95 31.53 14.04 -4.81
CA GLY A 95 31.79 12.60 -4.68
C GLY A 95 30.52 11.76 -4.85
N ARG A 96 29.44 12.10 -4.14
CA ARG A 96 28.16 11.38 -4.21
C ARG A 96 27.47 11.52 -5.58
N THR A 97 27.60 12.71 -6.21
CA THR A 97 27.08 12.90 -7.56
C THR A 97 27.80 11.99 -8.56
N LEU A 98 29.13 11.88 -8.45
CA LEU A 98 29.93 10.99 -9.29
C LEU A 98 29.60 9.51 -9.06
N GLU A 99 29.44 9.11 -7.81
CA GLU A 99 29.06 7.75 -7.43
C GLU A 99 27.70 7.36 -8.03
N ALA A 100 26.68 8.21 -7.87
CA ALA A 100 25.37 8.00 -8.46
C ALA A 100 25.41 7.90 -9.99
N ASP A 101 26.24 8.73 -10.66
CA ASP A 101 26.41 8.69 -12.11
C ASP A 101 27.13 7.41 -12.55
N LEU A 102 28.09 6.93 -11.76
CA LEU A 102 28.83 5.69 -12.03
C LEU A 102 27.91 4.47 -11.90
N VAL A 103 27.20 4.33 -10.79
CA VAL A 103 26.23 3.24 -10.56
C VAL A 103 25.15 3.24 -11.66
N ARG A 104 24.64 4.41 -12.05
CA ARG A 104 23.68 4.55 -13.14
C ARG A 104 24.27 4.08 -14.48
N GLY A 105 25.53 4.43 -14.75
CA GLY A 105 26.24 3.99 -15.94
C GLY A 105 26.44 2.48 -15.99
N GLU A 106 26.85 1.88 -14.88
CA GLU A 106 27.04 0.44 -14.76
C GLU A 106 25.72 -0.32 -14.93
N THR A 107 24.64 0.15 -14.31
CA THR A 107 23.31 -0.48 -14.46
C THR A 107 22.83 -0.44 -15.89
N LYS A 108 22.97 0.72 -16.58
CA LYS A 108 22.62 0.82 -18.00
C LYS A 108 23.45 -0.09 -18.89
N LEU A 109 24.73 -0.28 -18.56
CA LEU A 109 25.61 -1.22 -19.29
C LEU A 109 25.21 -2.68 -19.04
N ALA A 110 24.80 -3.03 -17.82
CA ALA A 110 24.29 -4.35 -17.49
C ALA A 110 22.99 -4.65 -18.26
N ASP A 111 22.04 -3.73 -18.27
CA ASP A 111 20.79 -3.84 -19.03
C ASP A 111 21.04 -4.05 -20.54
N LEU A 112 22.03 -3.34 -21.11
CA LEU A 112 22.40 -3.49 -22.52
C LEU A 112 23.07 -4.85 -22.83
N ARG A 113 23.78 -5.44 -21.85
CA ARG A 113 24.40 -6.75 -22.00
C ARG A 113 23.37 -7.89 -21.89
N GLU A 114 22.36 -7.70 -21.04
CA GLU A 114 21.28 -8.68 -20.85
C GLU A 114 20.22 -8.59 -21.95
N ALA A 115 20.12 -7.44 -22.66
CA ALA A 115 19.19 -7.31 -23.77
C ALA A 115 19.57 -8.31 -24.87
N PRO A 116 18.70 -9.30 -25.20
CA PRO A 116 18.98 -10.24 -26.27
C PRO A 116 19.12 -9.46 -27.58
N LEU A 117 20.06 -9.89 -28.44
CA LEU A 117 20.36 -9.29 -29.76
C LEU A 117 19.20 -9.44 -30.78
N SER A 118 17.98 -9.57 -30.34
CA SER A 118 16.78 -9.65 -31.15
C SER A 118 16.17 -8.27 -31.36
N SER A 119 16.56 -7.72 -32.48
CA SER A 119 15.80 -6.89 -33.44
C SER A 119 14.49 -6.30 -32.95
N GLY A 120 14.40 -4.98 -32.85
CA GLY A 120 13.16 -4.23 -32.98
C GLY A 120 12.77 -3.44 -31.75
N SER A 121 13.22 -2.20 -31.74
CA SER A 121 12.50 -0.98 -31.26
C SER A 121 11.43 -1.18 -30.19
N GLN A 122 11.81 -1.66 -29.02
CA GLN A 122 11.08 -1.42 -27.79
C GLN A 122 12.09 -0.95 -26.75
N ALA A 123 11.75 0.15 -26.06
CA ALA A 123 12.56 0.61 -24.95
C ALA A 123 12.78 -0.56 -23.98
N PRO A 124 14.03 -0.73 -23.44
CA PRO A 124 14.32 -1.83 -22.54
C PRO A 124 13.40 -1.76 -21.33
N SER A 125 12.39 -2.62 -21.34
CA SER A 125 11.59 -2.87 -20.14
C SER A 125 12.52 -3.62 -19.18
N ARG A 126 12.87 -2.96 -18.08
CA ARG A 126 13.57 -3.57 -16.95
C ARG A 126 12.92 -4.92 -16.65
N PRO A 127 13.69 -6.01 -16.43
CA PRO A 127 13.14 -7.23 -15.89
C PRO A 127 12.59 -6.87 -14.50
N THR A 128 11.30 -6.61 -14.45
CA THR A 128 10.56 -6.54 -13.19
C THR A 128 10.75 -7.90 -12.55
N THR A 129 11.44 -7.95 -11.43
CA THR A 129 11.39 -9.06 -10.50
C THR A 129 9.97 -9.12 -9.93
N THR A 130 9.04 -9.42 -10.83
CA THR A 130 7.62 -9.56 -10.55
C THR A 130 7.41 -10.93 -9.90
N THR A 131 7.61 -10.98 -8.58
CA THR A 131 7.15 -12.12 -7.78
C THR A 131 5.64 -12.05 -7.53
N THR A 132 4.98 -10.97 -7.91
CA THR A 132 3.52 -10.82 -7.83
C THR A 132 3.08 -9.90 -8.96
N GLY A 133 2.24 -10.36 -9.87
CA GLY A 133 1.76 -9.66 -11.07
C GLY A 133 0.92 -8.38 -10.80
N ILE A 134 1.36 -7.56 -9.89
CA ILE A 134 0.85 -6.21 -9.60
C ILE A 134 1.89 -5.27 -10.20
N GLU A 135 1.53 -4.57 -11.27
CA GLU A 135 2.29 -3.42 -11.77
C GLU A 135 2.50 -2.46 -10.61
N GLU A 136 3.75 -2.26 -10.24
CA GLU A 136 4.08 -1.36 -9.14
C GLU A 136 3.78 0.08 -9.62
N THR A 137 3.08 0.84 -8.78
CA THR A 137 2.57 2.18 -9.13
C THR A 137 3.65 3.11 -9.69
N TRP A 138 4.91 2.95 -9.24
CA TRP A 138 6.05 3.76 -9.70
C TRP A 138 6.64 3.33 -11.05
N ASP A 139 6.18 2.24 -11.66
CA ASP A 139 6.59 1.87 -13.02
C ASP A 139 5.93 2.75 -14.08
N GLN A 140 4.88 3.47 -13.72
CA GLN A 140 4.23 4.43 -14.59
C GLN A 140 5.11 5.65 -14.87
N PRO A 141 5.02 6.25 -16.05
CA PRO A 141 5.72 7.49 -16.35
C PRO A 141 5.16 8.64 -15.51
N ALA A 142 6.05 9.41 -14.89
CA ALA A 142 5.64 10.61 -14.17
C ALA A 142 5.16 11.69 -15.16
N GLU A 143 4.01 12.28 -14.88
CA GLU A 143 3.42 13.35 -15.69
C GLU A 143 3.94 14.74 -15.31
N SER A 144 4.32 14.90 -14.04
CA SER A 144 4.81 16.15 -13.47
C SER A 144 5.91 15.90 -12.44
N LYS A 145 6.61 16.97 -12.04
CA LYS A 145 7.63 16.92 -10.99
C LYS A 145 7.03 16.45 -9.64
N THR A 146 5.87 16.96 -9.27
CA THR A 146 5.19 16.58 -8.02
C THR A 146 4.79 15.12 -8.04
N HIS A 147 4.17 14.66 -9.12
CA HIS A 147 3.81 13.26 -9.32
C HIS A 147 5.04 12.35 -9.32
N GLY A 148 6.15 12.78 -9.94
CA GLY A 148 7.40 12.02 -9.91
C GLY A 148 7.99 11.87 -8.50
N LEU A 149 7.91 12.90 -7.68
CA LEU A 149 8.34 12.84 -6.27
C LEU A 149 7.42 11.93 -5.45
N GLU A 150 6.11 11.97 -5.66
CA GLU A 150 5.16 11.09 -4.99
C GLU A 150 5.42 9.61 -5.31
N LEU A 151 5.64 9.29 -6.59
CA LEU A 151 5.99 7.94 -7.02
C LEU A 151 7.32 7.48 -6.42
N TRP A 152 8.31 8.38 -6.36
CA TRP A 152 9.60 8.10 -5.73
C TRP A 152 9.45 7.81 -4.23
N GLN A 153 8.68 8.62 -3.51
CA GLN A 153 8.39 8.39 -2.10
C GLN A 153 7.62 7.08 -1.87
N ALA A 154 6.68 6.74 -2.75
CA ALA A 154 5.98 5.47 -2.70
C ALA A 154 6.93 4.26 -2.88
N PHE A 155 7.89 4.37 -3.81
CA PHE A 155 8.95 3.38 -3.97
C PHE A 155 9.80 3.23 -2.70
N LEU A 156 10.30 4.33 -2.14
CA LEU A 156 11.11 4.30 -0.91
C LEU A 156 10.33 3.72 0.28
N THR A 157 9.06 4.11 0.42
CA THR A 157 8.18 3.56 1.45
C THR A 157 8.03 2.05 1.31
N ASN A 158 7.81 1.56 0.11
CA ASN A 158 7.69 0.12 -0.14
C ASN A 158 9.00 -0.61 0.14
N ARG A 159 10.14 -0.07 -0.32
CA ARG A 159 11.48 -0.59 -0.06
C ARG A 159 11.74 -0.71 1.45
N PHE A 160 11.47 0.35 2.21
CA PHE A 160 11.65 0.38 3.66
C PHE A 160 10.74 -0.64 4.37
N VAL A 161 9.44 -0.66 4.06
CA VAL A 161 8.47 -1.58 4.67
C VAL A 161 8.85 -3.05 4.41
N ARG A 162 9.40 -3.34 3.23
CA ARG A 162 9.90 -4.70 2.91
C ARG A 162 11.24 -5.05 3.58
N GLY A 163 11.91 -4.08 4.18
CA GLY A 163 13.22 -4.30 4.82
C GLY A 163 14.36 -4.44 3.81
N GLN A 164 14.28 -3.74 2.68
CA GLN A 164 15.25 -3.81 1.60
C GLN A 164 16.32 -2.71 1.66
N ASP A 165 16.30 -1.89 2.69
CA ASP A 165 17.34 -0.88 2.93
C ASP A 165 18.43 -1.49 3.82
N GLU A 166 19.56 -1.84 3.21
CA GLU A 166 20.67 -2.51 3.90
C GLU A 166 21.42 -1.58 4.87
N GLU A 167 21.29 -0.26 4.69
CA GLU A 167 21.96 0.72 5.54
C GLU A 167 21.18 1.03 6.81
N PHE A 168 19.89 0.62 6.89
CA PHE A 168 19.01 0.91 8.00
C PHE A 168 18.96 -0.24 9.03
N ASP A 169 19.14 0.09 10.31
CA ASP A 169 18.98 -0.88 11.41
C ASP A 169 17.49 -1.12 11.73
N TYR A 170 16.92 -2.12 11.09
CA TYR A 170 15.52 -2.51 11.31
C TYR A 170 15.26 -3.08 12.71
N ALA A 171 16.25 -3.61 13.40
CA ALA A 171 16.05 -4.21 14.72
C ALA A 171 15.48 -3.20 15.73
N ALA A 172 15.90 -1.94 15.62
CA ALA A 172 15.39 -0.86 16.46
C ALA A 172 13.89 -0.54 16.24
N VAL A 173 13.37 -0.81 15.04
CA VAL A 173 11.96 -0.56 14.69
C VAL A 173 11.12 -1.81 14.88
N ASP A 174 11.58 -2.94 14.37
CA ASP A 174 10.85 -4.21 14.38
C ASP A 174 10.61 -4.74 15.80
N GLY A 175 11.53 -4.45 16.72
CA GLY A 175 11.41 -4.82 18.14
C GLY A 175 10.66 -3.79 19.01
N ASN A 176 10.29 -2.64 18.47
CA ASN A 176 9.70 -1.57 19.29
C ASN A 176 8.18 -1.61 19.26
N GLU A 177 7.58 -1.94 20.40
CA GLU A 177 6.13 -2.00 20.60
C GLU A 177 5.46 -0.61 20.62
N GLU A 178 6.22 0.48 20.71
CA GLU A 178 5.65 1.84 20.63
C GLU A 178 5.02 2.12 19.27
N TYR A 179 5.45 1.40 18.23
CA TYR A 179 4.88 1.49 16.88
C TYR A 179 3.63 0.64 16.68
N ASP A 180 3.19 -0.14 17.67
CA ASP A 180 1.98 -0.98 17.61
C ASP A 180 0.70 -0.23 18.02
N GLY A 181 0.57 1.04 17.65
CA GLY A 181 -0.60 1.86 18.01
C GLY A 181 -1.94 1.22 17.63
N LEU A 182 -2.03 0.68 16.42
CA LEU A 182 -3.25 0.00 15.94
C LEU A 182 -3.55 -1.27 16.73
N ALA A 183 -2.55 -2.12 16.98
CA ALA A 183 -2.74 -3.34 17.74
C ALA A 183 -3.17 -3.05 19.19
N ARG A 184 -2.67 -1.95 19.77
CA ARG A 184 -3.08 -1.50 21.10
C ARG A 184 -4.54 -1.04 21.12
N MET A 185 -4.96 -0.28 20.12
CA MET A 185 -6.35 0.15 19.99
C MET A 185 -7.29 -1.04 19.78
N GLU A 186 -6.93 -1.99 18.91
CA GLU A 186 -7.71 -3.22 18.72
C GLU A 186 -7.81 -4.05 20.00
N ALA A 187 -6.72 -4.17 20.77
CA ALA A 187 -6.73 -4.87 22.05
C ALA A 187 -7.61 -4.16 23.09
N GLU A 188 -7.62 -2.84 23.11
CA GLU A 188 -8.47 -2.03 23.98
C GLU A 188 -9.94 -2.17 23.58
N GLU A 189 -10.29 -2.10 22.29
CA GLU A 189 -11.64 -2.32 21.79
C GLU A 189 -12.15 -3.74 22.14
N GLN A 190 -11.29 -4.75 21.91
CA GLN A 190 -11.63 -6.13 22.25
C GLN A 190 -11.90 -6.29 23.75
N TRP A 191 -11.09 -5.66 24.59
CA TRP A 191 -11.29 -5.71 26.04
C TRP A 191 -12.64 -5.09 26.44
N PHE A 192 -13.02 -3.95 25.84
CA PHE A 192 -14.34 -3.35 26.08
C PHE A 192 -15.50 -4.20 25.57
N ASP A 193 -15.32 -4.86 24.41
CA ASP A 193 -16.35 -5.73 23.85
C ASP A 193 -16.54 -7.04 24.66
N GLU A 194 -15.47 -7.54 25.29
CA GLU A 194 -15.48 -8.74 26.13
C GLU A 194 -15.92 -8.45 27.57
N GLU A 195 -15.93 -7.17 28.00
CA GLU A 195 -16.35 -6.78 29.35
C GLU A 195 -17.87 -7.00 29.48
N GLU A 196 -18.27 -7.99 30.26
CA GLU A 196 -19.67 -8.20 30.58
C GLU A 196 -20.18 -7.01 31.41
N PRO A 197 -21.31 -6.38 31.01
CA PRO A 197 -21.89 -5.29 31.78
C PRO A 197 -22.19 -5.79 33.21
N ALA A 198 -21.49 -5.22 34.17
CA ALA A 198 -21.70 -5.51 35.57
C ALA A 198 -23.15 -5.19 35.90
N ARG A 199 -23.98 -6.21 36.10
CA ARG A 199 -25.29 -6.01 36.67
C ARG A 199 -25.10 -5.42 38.05
N VAL A 200 -25.58 -4.22 38.23
CA VAL A 200 -25.73 -3.65 39.55
C VAL A 200 -26.79 -4.54 40.24
N ASP A 201 -26.35 -5.49 41.07
CA ASP A 201 -27.22 -6.20 41.94
C ASP A 201 -27.90 -5.16 42.84
N ASP A 202 -29.21 -4.98 42.64
CA ASP A 202 -30.06 -4.07 43.44
C ASP A 202 -29.97 -4.34 44.97
N ALA A 203 -29.35 -5.44 45.36
CA ALA A 203 -29.11 -5.81 46.74
C ALA A 203 -27.94 -5.12 47.41
N LYS A 204 -26.98 -4.56 46.63
CA LYS A 204 -25.91 -3.76 47.17
C LYS A 204 -26.24 -2.27 47.09
N ARG A 205 -27.02 -1.85 48.08
CA ARG A 205 -27.28 -0.43 48.36
C ARG A 205 -25.93 0.26 48.43
N LEU A 206 -25.66 1.07 47.44
CA LEU A 206 -24.51 1.94 47.47
C LEU A 206 -24.69 2.91 48.64
N GLU A 207 -24.13 2.60 49.79
CA GLU A 207 -23.86 3.54 50.85
C GLU A 207 -22.69 4.44 50.43
N GLY A 208 -22.93 5.24 49.42
CA GLY A 208 -22.04 6.33 49.05
C GLY A 208 -22.72 7.60 49.51
N GLU A 209 -22.09 8.29 50.45
CA GLU A 209 -22.41 9.68 50.73
C GLU A 209 -22.35 10.45 49.42
N THR A 210 -23.53 10.77 48.87
CA THR A 210 -23.62 11.81 47.84
C THR A 210 -23.30 13.11 48.55
N GLY A 211 -22.05 13.60 48.36
CA GLY A 211 -21.61 14.85 48.95
C GLY A 211 -22.61 15.97 48.61
N VAL A 212 -23.34 16.38 49.59
CA VAL A 212 -24.13 17.62 49.55
C VAL A 212 -23.12 18.74 49.39
N GLN A 213 -23.07 19.37 48.24
CA GLN A 213 -22.36 20.62 48.06
C GLN A 213 -23.20 21.71 48.76
N ASP A 214 -22.81 22.08 49.95
CA ASP A 214 -23.26 23.29 50.58
C ASP A 214 -22.68 24.52 49.85
N PHE A 215 -23.55 25.33 49.29
CA PHE A 215 -23.24 26.64 48.72
C PHE A 215 -23.25 27.71 49.83
#